data_93ae7c493ffa5badbe6b1ff2ca0a7e1f
#
_entry.id   93ae7c493ffa5badbe6b1ff2ca0a7e1f
#
_cell.length_a   1.000
_cell.length_b   1.000
_cell.length_c   1.000
_cell.angle_alpha   90.00
_cell.angle_beta   90.00
_cell.angle_gamma   90.00
#
_symmetry.space_group_name_H-M   'P 1'
#
loop_
_entity.id
_entity.type
_entity.pdbx_description
1 polymer ?
#
loop_
_entity_poly.entity_id
_entity_poly.type
_entity_poly.pdbx_seq_one_letter_code
_entity_poly.pdbx_strand_id
1 'polypeptide(L)'
;MYKIVKKQPLNPTVTRMEIEAPLIAKKAKPGQFIILRVDENGERIPLTVAGYDREKGTVTIIFQIVGATTEKLNHLNEGECLHDFVGPLGVPTHVDGLRKVCVIGGGVGCAIALPIAEELHAMGAEVTSIIGFRNQDLVILEDEFKACSDHFTLMTDDGSYGEKGNVTAPLKTLLENGERFDEVIAIGPLIMMKFVCLTTKEYDQKTVVSMNPIMVDGTGMCGGCRLTVGGKTKFACVDGPDFDGHEVDFDEAMSRSRSYTPFERHAYEEACNLFKKEVE
;
A
#
# COMPACT_ATOMS: atom_id res chain seq x y z
N MET A 1 -2.03 -24.60 3.43
CA MET A 1 -1.09 -24.00 2.46
C MET A 1 -1.92 -23.21 1.47
N TYR A 2 -1.42 -22.06 1.04
CA TYR A 2 -2.16 -21.10 0.20
C TYR A 2 -1.51 -21.05 -1.18
N LYS A 3 -2.22 -21.56 -2.19
CA LYS A 3 -1.67 -21.76 -3.54
C LYS A 3 -1.61 -20.44 -4.32
N ILE A 4 -0.50 -20.19 -4.99
CA ILE A 4 -0.35 -19.12 -5.98
C ILE A 4 -1.03 -19.58 -7.26
N VAL A 5 -2.12 -18.92 -7.65
CA VAL A 5 -2.88 -19.28 -8.86
C VAL A 5 -2.48 -18.45 -10.08
N LYS A 6 -1.91 -17.25 -9.83
CA LYS A 6 -1.38 -16.40 -10.89
C LYS A 6 -0.24 -15.53 -10.38
N LYS A 7 0.76 -15.33 -11.21
CA LYS A 7 1.89 -14.44 -10.98
C LYS A 7 2.15 -13.57 -12.20
N GLN A 8 2.29 -12.26 -11.98
CA GLN A 8 2.52 -11.29 -13.05
C GLN A 8 3.51 -10.22 -12.58
N PRO A 9 4.70 -10.12 -13.17
CA PRO A 9 5.54 -8.95 -12.99
C PRO A 9 4.84 -7.72 -13.57
N LEU A 10 4.76 -6.64 -12.79
CA LEU A 10 4.23 -5.35 -13.25
C LEU A 10 5.35 -4.44 -13.75
N ASN A 11 6.50 -4.52 -13.10
CA ASN A 11 7.75 -3.89 -13.51
C ASN A 11 8.94 -4.70 -12.93
N PRO A 12 10.21 -4.32 -13.16
CA PRO A 12 11.36 -5.09 -12.66
C PRO A 12 11.42 -5.32 -11.14
N THR A 13 10.71 -4.51 -10.36
CA THR A 13 10.75 -4.55 -8.89
C THR A 13 9.41 -4.82 -8.23
N VAL A 14 8.32 -4.89 -8.99
CA VAL A 14 6.96 -5.07 -8.45
C VAL A 14 6.28 -6.26 -9.10
N THR A 15 5.75 -7.13 -8.27
CA THR A 15 5.03 -8.34 -8.70
C THR A 15 3.61 -8.35 -8.13
N ARG A 16 2.65 -8.78 -8.97
CA ARG A 16 1.28 -9.10 -8.62
C ARG A 16 1.12 -10.61 -8.50
N MET A 17 0.50 -11.07 -7.44
CA MET A 17 0.12 -12.48 -7.26
C MET A 17 -1.33 -12.61 -6.84
N GLU A 18 -2.01 -13.64 -7.37
CA GLU A 18 -3.33 -14.06 -6.92
C GLU A 18 -3.17 -15.35 -6.11
N ILE A 19 -3.69 -15.34 -4.89
CA ILE A 19 -3.54 -16.42 -3.91
C ILE A 19 -4.91 -17.04 -3.63
N GLU A 20 -5.01 -18.35 -3.69
CA GLU A 20 -6.23 -19.09 -3.32
C GLU A 20 -6.45 -18.99 -1.80
N ALA A 21 -7.42 -18.18 -1.39
CA ALA A 21 -7.74 -17.90 0.01
C ALA A 21 -9.24 -17.55 0.18
N PRO A 22 -10.16 -18.51 -0.04
CA PRO A 22 -11.60 -18.24 -0.18
C PRO A 22 -12.23 -17.64 1.07
N LEU A 23 -11.76 -18.01 2.27
CA LEU A 23 -12.29 -17.45 3.52
C LEU A 23 -11.89 -15.97 3.71
N ILE A 24 -10.72 -15.59 3.22
CA ILE A 24 -10.24 -14.20 3.25
C ILE A 24 -10.94 -13.41 2.16
N ALA A 25 -10.96 -13.90 0.91
CA ALA A 25 -11.61 -13.26 -0.22
C ALA A 25 -13.09 -12.91 0.06
N LYS A 26 -13.80 -13.81 0.76
CA LYS A 26 -15.21 -13.61 1.15
C LYS A 26 -15.42 -12.40 2.04
N LYS A 27 -14.44 -12.05 2.89
CA LYS A 27 -14.58 -11.02 3.94
C LYS A 27 -13.74 -9.77 3.69
N ALA A 28 -12.75 -9.84 2.80
CA ALA A 28 -11.85 -8.74 2.52
C ALA A 28 -12.60 -7.50 2.02
N LYS A 29 -12.10 -6.33 2.45
CA LYS A 29 -12.54 -4.99 2.05
C LYS A 29 -11.32 -4.12 1.75
N PRO A 30 -11.47 -3.04 0.97
CA PRO A 30 -10.38 -2.09 0.71
C PRO A 30 -9.74 -1.55 2.00
N GLY A 31 -8.43 -1.31 1.96
CA GLY A 31 -7.65 -0.82 3.11
C GLY A 31 -7.19 -1.92 4.08
N GLN A 32 -7.77 -3.12 4.02
CA GLN A 32 -7.33 -4.24 4.84
C GLN A 32 -6.06 -4.91 4.28
N PHE A 33 -5.37 -5.66 5.14
CA PHE A 33 -4.12 -6.34 4.80
C PHE A 33 -4.15 -7.80 5.27
N ILE A 34 -3.14 -8.54 4.86
CA ILE A 34 -2.85 -9.90 5.33
C ILE A 34 -1.44 -9.93 5.94
N ILE A 35 -1.19 -10.91 6.78
CA ILE A 35 0.17 -11.31 7.17
C ILE A 35 0.48 -12.61 6.45
N LEU A 36 1.58 -12.64 5.70
CA LEU A 36 2.06 -13.87 5.07
C LEU A 36 3.41 -14.31 5.61
N ARG A 37 3.68 -15.59 5.42
CA ARG A 37 4.97 -16.21 5.63
C ARG A 37 5.24 -17.15 4.47
N VAL A 38 6.41 -17.01 3.84
CA VAL A 38 6.75 -17.74 2.63
C VAL A 38 6.97 -19.22 2.92
N ASP A 39 7.81 -19.52 3.90
CA ASP A 39 8.20 -20.88 4.33
C ASP A 39 8.15 -21.02 5.86
N GLU A 40 8.42 -22.22 6.38
CA GLU A 40 8.37 -22.53 7.82
C GLU A 40 9.31 -21.65 8.67
N ASN A 41 10.45 -21.26 8.12
CA ASN A 41 11.45 -20.43 8.79
C ASN A 41 11.38 -18.97 8.35
N GLY A 42 10.41 -18.61 7.49
CA GLY A 42 10.26 -17.28 6.93
C GLY A 42 9.75 -16.26 7.94
N GLU A 43 10.09 -15.00 7.72
CA GLU A 43 9.53 -13.88 8.46
C GLU A 43 8.06 -13.67 8.11
N ARG A 44 7.34 -13.10 9.05
CA ARG A 44 5.95 -12.64 8.86
C ARG A 44 5.97 -11.21 8.36
N ILE A 45 5.38 -10.96 7.20
CA ILE A 45 5.28 -9.62 6.63
C ILE A 45 3.83 -9.23 6.33
N PRO A 46 3.45 -7.95 6.55
CA PRO A 46 2.16 -7.43 6.15
C PRO A 46 2.18 -7.09 4.67
N LEU A 47 1.14 -7.47 3.94
CA LEU A 47 0.86 -6.97 2.61
C LEU A 47 -0.61 -6.60 2.51
N THR A 48 -0.89 -5.45 1.89
CA THR A 48 -2.26 -5.00 1.71
C THR A 48 -2.98 -5.85 0.68
N VAL A 49 -4.27 -6.05 0.90
CA VAL A 49 -5.17 -6.69 -0.07
C VAL A 49 -5.37 -5.72 -1.24
N ALA A 50 -4.68 -5.97 -2.35
CA ALA A 50 -4.76 -5.17 -3.57
C ALA A 50 -5.98 -5.52 -4.45
N GLY A 51 -6.73 -6.55 -4.08
CA GLY A 51 -7.94 -6.97 -4.73
C GLY A 51 -8.40 -8.34 -4.23
N TYR A 52 -9.62 -8.70 -4.57
CA TYR A 52 -10.18 -10.02 -4.23
C TYR A 52 -11.26 -10.41 -5.23
N ASP A 53 -11.36 -11.71 -5.51
CA ASP A 53 -12.43 -12.30 -6.30
C ASP A 53 -13.18 -13.31 -5.42
N ARG A 54 -14.43 -12.97 -5.07
CA ARG A 54 -15.25 -13.78 -4.16
C ARG A 54 -15.75 -15.09 -4.83
N GLU A 55 -15.91 -15.07 -6.15
CA GLU A 55 -16.37 -16.25 -6.92
C GLU A 55 -15.24 -17.26 -7.08
N LYS A 56 -14.05 -16.79 -7.46
CA LYS A 56 -12.85 -17.62 -7.56
C LYS A 56 -12.24 -17.97 -6.20
N GLY A 57 -12.57 -17.21 -5.15
CA GLY A 57 -11.97 -17.36 -3.83
C GLY A 57 -10.51 -16.94 -3.77
N THR A 58 -10.10 -15.94 -4.55
CA THR A 58 -8.73 -15.47 -4.61
C THR A 58 -8.55 -14.09 -3.99
N VAL A 59 -7.36 -13.86 -3.44
CA VAL A 59 -6.89 -12.56 -2.93
C VAL A 59 -5.69 -12.14 -3.76
N THR A 60 -5.71 -10.90 -4.24
CA THR A 60 -4.59 -10.30 -4.97
C THR A 60 -3.70 -9.54 -4.00
N ILE A 61 -2.40 -9.80 -4.07
CA ILE A 61 -1.35 -9.03 -3.43
C ILE A 61 -0.45 -8.41 -4.50
N ILE A 62 0.00 -7.19 -4.27
CA ILE A 62 1.02 -6.53 -5.09
C ILE A 62 2.11 -6.07 -4.13
N PHE A 63 3.34 -6.45 -4.42
CA PHE A 63 4.46 -6.17 -3.53
C PHE A 63 5.69 -5.73 -4.31
N GLN A 64 6.49 -4.89 -3.66
CA GLN A 64 7.79 -4.48 -4.16
C GLN A 64 8.88 -5.36 -3.55
N ILE A 65 9.84 -5.75 -4.35
CA ILE A 65 11.01 -6.51 -3.93
C ILE A 65 11.98 -5.54 -3.25
N VAL A 66 11.99 -5.54 -1.91
CA VAL A 66 12.78 -4.60 -1.10
C VAL A 66 13.61 -5.26 -0.01
N GLY A 67 13.42 -6.56 0.24
CA GLY A 67 14.09 -7.30 1.30
C GLY A 67 14.06 -8.80 1.08
N ALA A 68 14.73 -9.55 1.95
CA ALA A 68 14.90 -11.00 1.84
C ALA A 68 13.58 -11.77 1.65
N THR A 69 12.55 -11.42 2.42
CA THR A 69 11.25 -12.10 2.36
C THR A 69 10.52 -11.82 1.04
N THR A 70 10.53 -10.57 0.55
CA THR A 70 9.91 -10.23 -0.74
C THR A 70 10.70 -10.78 -1.93
N GLU A 71 12.01 -10.94 -1.80
CA GLU A 71 12.86 -11.63 -2.78
C GLU A 71 12.49 -13.12 -2.85
N LYS A 72 12.41 -13.82 -1.70
CA LYS A 72 11.97 -15.21 -1.63
C LYS A 72 10.55 -15.38 -2.19
N LEU A 73 9.63 -14.49 -1.84
CA LEU A 73 8.26 -14.50 -2.37
C LEU A 73 8.25 -14.38 -3.88
N ASN A 74 9.10 -13.50 -4.43
CA ASN A 74 9.21 -13.32 -5.87
C ASN A 74 9.81 -14.53 -6.61
N HIS A 75 10.53 -15.42 -5.94
CA HIS A 75 11.02 -16.67 -6.54
C HIS A 75 9.96 -17.76 -6.64
N LEU A 76 8.88 -17.69 -5.87
CA LEU A 76 7.78 -18.64 -5.99
C LEU A 76 7.03 -18.48 -7.32
N ASN A 77 6.56 -19.60 -7.87
CA ASN A 77 5.87 -19.68 -9.14
C ASN A 77 4.39 -20.06 -8.97
N GLU A 78 3.63 -19.92 -10.02
CA GLU A 78 2.26 -20.43 -10.10
C GLU A 78 2.23 -21.94 -9.78
N GLY A 79 1.30 -22.34 -8.94
CA GLY A 79 1.17 -23.70 -8.44
C GLY A 79 1.87 -23.98 -7.13
N GLU A 80 2.88 -23.19 -6.75
CA GLU A 80 3.53 -23.28 -5.45
C GLU A 80 2.67 -22.68 -4.34
N CYS A 81 3.03 -22.90 -3.09
CA CYS A 81 2.20 -22.53 -1.94
C CYS A 81 2.97 -21.70 -0.92
N LEU A 82 2.29 -20.70 -0.35
CA LEU A 82 2.72 -20.00 0.85
C LEU A 82 2.44 -20.84 2.10
N HIS A 83 3.30 -20.70 3.10
CA HIS A 83 3.14 -21.40 4.38
C HIS A 83 1.96 -20.84 5.17
N ASP A 84 1.98 -19.51 5.43
CA ASP A 84 0.88 -18.81 6.12
C ASP A 84 0.34 -17.66 5.27
N PHE A 85 -0.97 -17.43 5.39
CA PHE A 85 -1.68 -16.31 4.78
C PHE A 85 -2.88 -15.98 5.67
N VAL A 86 -2.72 -15.02 6.55
CA VAL A 86 -3.67 -14.72 7.64
C VAL A 86 -4.35 -13.38 7.39
N GLY A 87 -5.66 -13.35 7.42
CA GLY A 87 -6.46 -12.13 7.21
C GLY A 87 -7.96 -12.42 7.03
N PRO A 88 -8.73 -11.39 6.60
CA PRO A 88 -8.30 -10.01 6.48
C PRO A 88 -8.04 -9.40 7.85
N LEU A 89 -7.04 -8.53 7.96
CA LEU A 89 -6.63 -7.82 9.16
C LEU A 89 -6.78 -6.31 8.97
N GLY A 90 -6.78 -5.56 10.07
CA GLY A 90 -6.97 -4.11 10.06
C GLY A 90 -8.43 -3.69 9.89
N VAL A 91 -8.66 -2.42 10.13
CA VAL A 91 -9.95 -1.76 9.91
C VAL A 91 -10.06 -1.41 8.42
N PRO A 92 -11.17 -1.73 7.73
CA PRO A 92 -11.36 -1.29 6.34
C PRO A 92 -11.35 0.23 6.24
N THR A 93 -10.88 0.76 5.11
CA THR A 93 -11.00 2.19 4.81
C THR A 93 -12.47 2.62 4.85
N HIS A 94 -12.73 3.73 5.51
CA HIS A 94 -14.07 4.29 5.58
C HIS A 94 -14.40 5.00 4.26
N VAL A 95 -15.37 4.48 3.52
CA VAL A 95 -15.82 5.04 2.23
C VAL A 95 -17.27 5.51 2.23
N ASP A 96 -18.04 5.13 3.26
CA ASP A 96 -19.47 5.40 3.32
C ASP A 96 -19.77 6.91 3.41
N GLY A 97 -20.67 7.38 2.56
CA GLY A 97 -21.14 8.77 2.55
C GLY A 97 -20.18 9.78 1.88
N LEU A 98 -19.01 9.36 1.44
CA LEU A 98 -18.08 10.19 0.69
C LEU A 98 -18.60 10.35 -0.76
N ARG A 99 -18.60 11.59 -1.26
CA ARG A 99 -19.13 11.94 -2.60
C ARG A 99 -18.08 12.51 -3.53
N LYS A 100 -17.09 13.19 -2.98
CA LYS A 100 -15.98 13.79 -3.76
C LYS A 100 -14.68 13.53 -3.02
N VAL A 101 -13.82 12.69 -3.58
CA VAL A 101 -12.62 12.19 -2.91
C VAL A 101 -11.39 12.35 -3.80
N CYS A 102 -10.27 12.74 -3.18
CA CYS A 102 -8.97 12.70 -3.83
C CYS A 102 -8.16 11.53 -3.29
N VAL A 103 -7.84 10.57 -4.15
CA VAL A 103 -7.02 9.39 -3.81
C VAL A 103 -5.61 9.58 -4.35
N ILE A 104 -4.61 9.55 -3.46
CA ILE A 104 -3.21 9.80 -3.80
C ILE A 104 -2.39 8.54 -3.55
N GLY A 105 -1.79 8.01 -4.61
CA GLY A 105 -0.90 6.85 -4.56
C GLY A 105 0.55 7.22 -4.85
N GLY A 106 1.51 6.65 -4.09
CA GLY A 106 2.94 6.82 -4.34
C GLY A 106 3.68 5.49 -4.47
N GLY A 107 4.32 5.24 -5.62
CA GLY A 107 5.03 4.01 -5.89
C GLY A 107 4.15 2.78 -5.72
N VAL A 108 4.61 1.76 -4.97
CA VAL A 108 3.80 0.57 -4.68
C VAL A 108 2.54 0.88 -3.86
N GLY A 109 2.46 2.03 -3.19
CA GLY A 109 1.24 2.50 -2.51
C GLY A 109 0.04 2.65 -3.45
N CYS A 110 0.25 2.79 -4.75
CA CYS A 110 -0.80 2.76 -5.76
C CYS A 110 -1.59 1.44 -5.72
N ALA A 111 -0.93 0.32 -5.44
CA ALA A 111 -1.59 -0.98 -5.31
C ALA A 111 -2.56 -1.07 -4.11
N ILE A 112 -2.36 -0.22 -3.12
CA ILE A 112 -3.21 -0.11 -1.94
C ILE A 112 -4.33 0.91 -2.17
N ALA A 113 -4.02 2.00 -2.86
CA ALA A 113 -4.95 3.08 -3.18
C ALA A 113 -6.00 2.67 -4.21
N LEU A 114 -5.64 1.81 -5.17
CA LEU A 114 -6.53 1.40 -6.26
C LEU A 114 -7.85 0.77 -5.77
N PRO A 115 -7.86 -0.26 -4.89
CA PRO A 115 -9.12 -0.85 -4.44
C PRO A 115 -10.05 0.14 -3.73
N ILE A 116 -9.48 1.18 -3.11
CA ILE A 116 -10.25 2.25 -2.46
C ILE A 116 -10.89 3.15 -3.53
N ALA A 117 -10.12 3.53 -4.56
CA ALA A 117 -10.62 4.33 -5.68
C ALA A 117 -11.73 3.58 -6.45
N GLU A 118 -11.54 2.28 -6.71
CA GLU A 118 -12.53 1.40 -7.35
C GLU A 118 -13.84 1.32 -6.55
N GLU A 119 -13.75 1.12 -5.23
CA GLU A 119 -14.94 1.04 -4.36
C GLU A 119 -15.69 2.38 -4.32
N LEU A 120 -14.97 3.51 -4.16
CA LEU A 120 -15.56 4.86 -4.17
C LEU A 120 -16.26 5.15 -5.51
N HIS A 121 -15.61 4.86 -6.63
CA HIS A 121 -16.17 5.04 -7.96
C HIS A 121 -17.41 4.15 -8.18
N ALA A 122 -17.36 2.89 -7.74
CA ALA A 122 -18.50 1.97 -7.81
C ALA A 122 -19.69 2.43 -6.97
N MET A 123 -19.44 3.15 -5.87
CA MET A 123 -20.48 3.77 -5.03
C MET A 123 -21.01 5.10 -5.61
N GLY A 124 -20.46 5.57 -6.73
CA GLY A 124 -20.87 6.80 -7.43
C GLY A 124 -20.26 8.08 -6.87
N ALA A 125 -19.15 8.00 -6.14
CA ALA A 125 -18.38 9.16 -5.74
C ALA A 125 -17.59 9.73 -6.95
N GLU A 126 -17.40 11.05 -6.97
CA GLU A 126 -16.46 11.72 -7.87
C GLU A 126 -15.04 11.48 -7.36
N VAL A 127 -14.26 10.71 -8.13
CA VAL A 127 -12.91 10.30 -7.75
C VAL A 127 -11.87 11.08 -8.55
N THR A 128 -11.03 11.83 -7.84
CA THR A 128 -9.80 12.43 -8.38
C THR A 128 -8.62 11.58 -7.95
N SER A 129 -7.91 10.96 -8.90
CA SER A 129 -6.72 10.17 -8.58
C SER A 129 -5.44 10.89 -8.99
N ILE A 130 -4.48 10.95 -8.07
CA ILE A 130 -3.13 11.47 -8.31
C ILE A 130 -2.13 10.37 -7.97
N ILE A 131 -1.43 9.83 -8.97
CA ILE A 131 -0.43 8.80 -8.74
C ILE A 131 0.97 9.31 -9.09
N GLY A 132 1.96 8.90 -8.28
CA GLY A 132 3.33 9.37 -8.42
C GLY A 132 4.38 8.28 -8.37
N PHE A 133 5.36 8.39 -9.24
CA PHE A 133 6.49 7.46 -9.36
C PHE A 133 7.81 8.23 -9.52
N ARG A 134 8.94 7.56 -9.34
CA ARG A 134 10.25 8.19 -9.58
C ARG A 134 10.51 8.42 -11.07
N ASN A 135 10.14 7.45 -11.90
CA ASN A 135 10.33 7.47 -13.36
C ASN A 135 9.32 6.56 -14.06
N GLN A 136 9.32 6.57 -15.38
CA GLN A 136 8.43 5.79 -16.24
C GLN A 136 8.50 4.28 -15.98
N ASP A 137 9.70 3.72 -15.75
CA ASP A 137 9.90 2.27 -15.60
C ASP A 137 9.21 1.70 -14.34
N LEU A 138 8.87 2.57 -13.38
CA LEU A 138 8.23 2.19 -12.13
C LEU A 138 6.70 2.37 -12.15
N VAL A 139 6.14 2.90 -13.24
CA VAL A 139 4.68 3.11 -13.35
C VAL A 139 3.95 1.77 -13.35
N ILE A 140 2.92 1.68 -12.52
CA ILE A 140 2.01 0.54 -12.41
C ILE A 140 0.56 1.01 -12.35
N LEU A 141 -0.38 0.17 -12.79
CA LEU A 141 -1.83 0.31 -12.58
C LEU A 141 -2.44 1.61 -13.17
N GLU A 142 -1.81 2.19 -14.18
CA GLU A 142 -2.28 3.45 -14.80
C GLU A 142 -3.66 3.30 -15.41
N ASP A 143 -3.87 2.22 -16.18
CA ASP A 143 -5.14 1.98 -16.89
C ASP A 143 -6.28 1.68 -15.90
N GLU A 144 -5.96 0.94 -14.82
CA GLU A 144 -6.92 0.64 -13.76
C GLU A 144 -7.37 1.92 -13.04
N PHE A 145 -6.43 2.82 -12.71
CA PHE A 145 -6.79 4.11 -12.11
C PHE A 145 -7.61 5.00 -13.06
N LYS A 146 -7.25 5.05 -14.34
CA LYS A 146 -8.03 5.78 -15.34
C LYS A 146 -9.46 5.27 -15.47
N ALA A 147 -9.66 3.96 -15.30
CA ALA A 147 -10.98 3.34 -15.40
C ALA A 147 -11.90 3.65 -14.20
N CYS A 148 -11.34 3.99 -13.03
CA CYS A 148 -12.09 4.28 -11.81
C CYS A 148 -11.94 5.73 -11.30
N SER A 149 -11.55 6.66 -12.16
CA SER A 149 -11.35 8.07 -11.80
C SER A 149 -12.02 9.00 -12.78
N ASP A 150 -12.73 10.01 -12.28
CA ASP A 150 -13.29 11.10 -13.06
C ASP A 150 -12.19 12.08 -13.50
N HIS A 151 -11.19 12.27 -12.61
CA HIS A 151 -10.01 13.09 -12.87
C HIS A 151 -8.77 12.29 -12.52
N PHE A 152 -7.81 12.23 -13.43
CA PHE A 152 -6.59 11.43 -13.27
C PHE A 152 -5.34 12.25 -13.60
N THR A 153 -4.36 12.20 -12.70
CA THR A 153 -3.04 12.82 -12.91
C THR A 153 -1.94 11.82 -12.54
N LEU A 154 -0.98 11.67 -13.45
CA LEU A 154 0.21 10.85 -13.25
C LEU A 154 1.44 11.75 -13.22
N MET A 155 2.25 11.59 -12.16
CA MET A 155 3.49 12.34 -11.91
C MET A 155 4.70 11.43 -11.97
N THR A 156 5.82 11.94 -12.52
CA THR A 156 7.13 11.32 -12.32
C THR A 156 8.12 12.37 -11.82
N ASP A 157 8.95 12.01 -10.84
CA ASP A 157 9.90 12.95 -10.24
C ASP A 157 10.89 13.50 -11.29
N ASP A 158 11.33 12.64 -12.21
CA ASP A 158 12.28 13.01 -13.27
C ASP A 158 11.64 13.60 -14.53
N GLY A 159 10.31 13.48 -14.67
CA GLY A 159 9.56 13.95 -15.85
C GLY A 159 9.69 13.02 -17.07
N SER A 160 10.08 11.78 -16.88
CA SER A 160 10.21 10.80 -17.96
C SER A 160 8.85 10.34 -18.52
N TYR A 161 7.76 10.50 -17.74
CA TYR A 161 6.40 10.18 -18.15
C TYR A 161 5.37 10.97 -17.34
N GLY A 162 4.22 11.29 -17.93
CA GLY A 162 3.18 12.12 -17.30
C GLY A 162 3.68 13.53 -17.01
N GLU A 163 3.27 14.10 -15.90
CA GLU A 163 3.71 15.43 -15.45
C GLU A 163 4.97 15.30 -14.58
N LYS A 164 5.88 16.28 -14.70
CA LYS A 164 7.10 16.31 -13.89
C LYS A 164 6.83 16.89 -12.51
N GLY A 165 7.24 16.16 -11.48
CA GLY A 165 7.17 16.61 -10.09
C GLY A 165 6.59 15.56 -9.15
N ASN A 166 6.20 16.00 -7.97
CA ASN A 166 5.62 15.15 -6.93
C ASN A 166 4.10 15.32 -6.85
N VAL A 167 3.43 14.38 -6.19
CA VAL A 167 1.94 14.34 -6.07
C VAL A 167 1.34 15.52 -5.30
N THR A 168 2.13 16.24 -4.51
CA THR A 168 1.64 17.42 -3.78
C THR A 168 1.43 18.63 -4.68
N ALA A 169 2.12 18.71 -5.82
CA ALA A 169 1.99 19.85 -6.74
C ALA A 169 0.58 19.95 -7.36
N PRO A 170 0.04 18.91 -8.03
CA PRO A 170 -1.32 18.95 -8.55
C PRO A 170 -2.37 19.08 -7.43
N LEU A 171 -2.18 18.39 -6.29
CA LEU A 171 -3.08 18.55 -5.14
C LEU A 171 -3.16 20.00 -4.70
N LYS A 172 -2.01 20.66 -4.52
CA LYS A 172 -1.96 22.07 -4.12
C LYS A 172 -2.66 22.98 -5.12
N THR A 173 -2.44 22.77 -6.42
CA THR A 173 -3.10 23.52 -7.49
C THR A 173 -4.63 23.36 -7.42
N LEU A 174 -5.14 22.15 -7.18
CA LEU A 174 -6.59 21.93 -7.03
C LEU A 174 -7.14 22.70 -5.82
N LEU A 175 -6.47 22.64 -4.67
CA LEU A 175 -6.89 23.34 -3.45
C LEU A 175 -6.80 24.88 -3.60
N GLU A 176 -5.78 25.40 -4.25
CA GLU A 176 -5.62 26.84 -4.59
C GLU A 176 -6.74 27.34 -5.52
N ASN A 177 -7.19 26.49 -6.46
CA ASN A 177 -8.31 26.79 -7.34
C ASN A 177 -9.69 26.69 -6.65
N GLY A 178 -9.72 26.39 -5.37
CA GLY A 178 -10.95 26.33 -4.58
C GLY A 178 -11.61 24.95 -4.56
N GLU A 179 -10.99 23.92 -5.15
CA GLU A 179 -11.48 22.55 -5.04
C GLU A 179 -11.49 22.10 -3.57
N ARG A 180 -12.53 21.38 -3.19
CA ARG A 180 -12.65 20.77 -1.87
C ARG A 180 -13.16 19.34 -2.02
N PHE A 181 -12.60 18.47 -1.20
CA PHE A 181 -12.94 17.05 -1.15
C PHE A 181 -13.56 16.73 0.21
N ASP A 182 -14.46 15.77 0.25
CA ASP A 182 -14.94 15.23 1.53
C ASP A 182 -13.76 14.62 2.30
N GLU A 183 -12.83 13.99 1.56
CA GLU A 183 -11.61 13.43 2.12
C GLU A 183 -10.50 13.35 1.07
N VAL A 184 -9.26 13.57 1.48
CA VAL A 184 -8.04 13.22 0.75
C VAL A 184 -7.48 11.96 1.37
N ILE A 185 -7.27 10.90 0.58
CA ILE A 185 -6.70 9.63 1.03
C ILE A 185 -5.31 9.48 0.42
N ALA A 186 -4.26 9.46 1.24
CA ALA A 186 -2.89 9.39 0.75
C ALA A 186 -2.18 8.12 1.22
N ILE A 187 -1.62 7.36 0.26
CA ILE A 187 -1.01 6.06 0.49
C ILE A 187 0.32 5.95 -0.26
N GLY A 188 1.40 5.74 0.47
CA GLY A 188 2.72 5.62 -0.12
C GLY A 188 3.87 5.76 0.89
N PRO A 189 5.04 6.21 0.47
CA PRO A 189 6.16 6.49 1.36
C PRO A 189 5.79 7.48 2.47
N LEU A 190 6.24 7.24 3.70
CA LEU A 190 5.96 8.10 4.87
C LEU A 190 6.23 9.58 4.60
N ILE A 191 7.34 9.87 3.91
CA ILE A 191 7.70 11.25 3.56
C ILE A 191 6.69 11.89 2.60
N MET A 192 6.16 11.13 1.63
CA MET A 192 5.12 11.62 0.72
C MET A 192 3.84 11.93 1.49
N MET A 193 3.38 11.00 2.32
CA MET A 193 2.18 11.18 3.15
C MET A 193 2.32 12.38 4.08
N LYS A 194 3.49 12.57 4.72
CA LYS A 194 3.80 13.76 5.52
C LYS A 194 3.61 15.06 4.73
N PHE A 195 4.16 15.14 3.51
CA PHE A 195 4.03 16.35 2.70
C PHE A 195 2.61 16.58 2.18
N VAL A 196 1.87 15.53 1.85
CA VAL A 196 0.44 15.64 1.53
C VAL A 196 -0.30 16.24 2.71
N CYS A 197 -0.10 15.71 3.92
CA CYS A 197 -0.75 16.22 5.14
C CYS A 197 -0.38 17.67 5.44
N LEU A 198 0.89 18.07 5.27
CA LEU A 198 1.30 19.46 5.43
C LEU A 198 0.59 20.38 4.43
N THR A 199 0.49 19.96 3.17
CA THR A 199 -0.21 20.70 2.13
C THR A 199 -1.70 20.84 2.45
N THR A 200 -2.39 19.74 2.78
CA THR A 200 -3.84 19.77 3.04
C THR A 200 -4.20 20.52 4.31
N LYS A 201 -3.30 20.56 5.31
CA LYS A 201 -3.49 21.27 6.55
C LYS A 201 -3.60 22.80 6.36
N GLU A 202 -2.89 23.37 5.38
CA GLU A 202 -2.98 24.79 5.03
C GLU A 202 -4.39 25.18 4.53
N TYR A 203 -5.18 24.22 4.05
CA TYR A 203 -6.51 24.44 3.49
C TYR A 203 -7.63 23.85 4.35
N ASP A 204 -7.32 23.40 5.56
CA ASP A 204 -8.28 22.70 6.46
C ASP A 204 -8.98 21.51 5.75
N GLN A 205 -8.25 20.83 4.87
CA GLN A 205 -8.75 19.73 4.06
C GLN A 205 -8.53 18.40 4.79
N LYS A 206 -9.61 17.73 5.19
CA LYS A 206 -9.56 16.42 5.84
C LYS A 206 -8.69 15.43 5.07
N THR A 207 -7.76 14.77 5.75
CA THR A 207 -6.80 13.87 5.12
C THR A 207 -6.59 12.62 5.94
N VAL A 208 -6.76 11.47 5.28
CA VAL A 208 -6.48 10.15 5.84
C VAL A 208 -5.23 9.57 5.18
N VAL A 209 -4.40 8.91 5.98
CA VAL A 209 -3.19 8.23 5.52
C VAL A 209 -3.20 6.77 5.94
N SER A 210 -2.78 5.88 5.04
CA SER A 210 -2.65 4.46 5.34
C SER A 210 -1.23 4.15 5.79
N MET A 211 -1.05 3.91 7.10
CA MET A 211 0.24 3.75 7.73
C MET A 211 0.80 2.34 7.55
N ASN A 212 2.08 2.24 7.25
CA ASN A 212 2.79 1.00 6.93
C ASN A 212 3.96 0.70 7.89
N PRO A 213 3.76 0.71 9.22
CA PRO A 213 4.82 0.35 10.16
C PRO A 213 5.17 -1.13 10.07
N ILE A 214 6.31 -1.51 10.68
CA ILE A 214 6.70 -2.91 10.84
C ILE A 214 5.61 -3.66 11.60
N MET A 215 5.11 -4.75 11.03
CA MET A 215 4.10 -5.63 11.63
C MET A 215 4.59 -7.07 11.63
N VAL A 216 4.43 -7.77 12.76
CA VAL A 216 4.81 -9.20 12.90
C VAL A 216 3.58 -10.04 13.18
N ASP A 217 2.79 -9.64 14.19
CA ASP A 217 1.64 -10.40 14.66
C ASP A 217 0.34 -10.05 13.90
N GLY A 218 0.04 -8.78 13.76
CA GLY A 218 -1.15 -8.28 13.03
C GLY A 218 -2.44 -8.27 13.87
N THR A 219 -2.39 -8.66 15.16
CA THR A 219 -3.56 -8.78 16.05
C THR A 219 -3.53 -7.87 17.27
N GLY A 220 -2.54 -6.95 17.33
CA GLY A 220 -2.39 -5.99 18.45
C GLY A 220 -1.56 -6.50 19.63
N MET A 221 -1.05 -7.72 19.60
CA MET A 221 -0.37 -8.31 20.75
C MET A 221 1.11 -7.92 20.88
N CYS A 222 1.85 -7.89 19.77
CA CYS A 222 3.31 -7.70 19.82
C CYS A 222 3.74 -6.23 19.99
N GLY A 223 2.87 -5.26 19.69
CA GLY A 223 3.18 -3.83 19.75
C GLY A 223 4.19 -3.33 18.71
N GLY A 224 4.59 -4.16 17.74
CA GLY A 224 5.56 -3.78 16.68
C GLY A 224 5.09 -2.61 15.84
N CYS A 225 3.81 -2.58 15.52
CA CYS A 225 3.18 -1.57 14.66
C CYS A 225 2.68 -0.31 15.39
N ARG A 226 3.16 -0.05 16.63
CA ARG A 226 2.75 1.14 17.37
C ARG A 226 3.24 2.42 16.71
N LEU A 227 2.42 3.44 16.76
CA LEU A 227 2.69 4.81 16.31
C LEU A 227 1.92 5.80 17.18
N THR A 228 2.31 7.06 17.16
CA THR A 228 1.62 8.12 17.87
C THR A 228 0.67 8.87 16.94
N VAL A 229 -0.63 8.92 17.31
CA VAL A 229 -1.69 9.67 16.61
C VAL A 229 -2.44 10.50 17.65
N GLY A 230 -2.53 11.82 17.46
CA GLY A 230 -3.17 12.73 18.40
C GLY A 230 -2.57 12.68 19.80
N GLY A 231 -1.25 12.47 19.91
CA GLY A 231 -0.54 12.32 21.17
C GLY A 231 -0.80 11.00 21.92
N LYS A 232 -1.50 10.03 21.29
CA LYS A 232 -1.82 8.73 21.88
C LYS A 232 -1.18 7.59 21.10
N THR A 233 -0.73 6.57 21.81
CA THR A 233 -0.22 5.35 21.18
C THR A 233 -1.37 4.59 20.52
N LYS A 234 -1.21 4.26 19.25
CA LYS A 234 -2.10 3.44 18.43
C LYS A 234 -1.34 2.23 17.86
N PHE A 235 -2.06 1.20 17.50
CA PHE A 235 -1.52 0.01 16.85
C PHE A 235 -2.11 -0.11 15.44
N ALA A 236 -1.32 0.13 14.40
CA ALA A 236 -1.80 0.17 13.03
C ALA A 236 -2.53 -1.12 12.60
N CYS A 237 -2.20 -2.26 13.18
CA CYS A 237 -2.83 -3.53 12.83
C CYS A 237 -4.25 -3.72 13.36
N VAL A 238 -4.68 -2.96 14.38
CA VAL A 238 -6.01 -3.10 14.99
C VAL A 238 -6.77 -1.79 15.10
N ASP A 239 -6.07 -0.63 15.25
CA ASP A 239 -6.69 0.70 15.26
C ASP A 239 -6.76 1.33 13.86
N GLY A 240 -5.95 0.81 12.90
CA GLY A 240 -5.78 1.30 11.54
C GLY A 240 -5.86 0.16 10.51
N PRO A 241 -5.15 0.28 9.39
CA PRO A 241 -3.97 1.11 9.12
C PRO A 241 -4.23 2.58 8.82
N ASP A 242 -5.49 2.98 8.59
CA ASP A 242 -5.86 4.32 8.21
C ASP A 242 -6.03 5.22 9.44
N PHE A 243 -5.45 6.42 9.40
CA PHE A 243 -5.49 7.41 10.46
C PHE A 243 -5.65 8.82 9.91
N ASP A 244 -6.17 9.73 10.76
CA ASP A 244 -6.13 11.16 10.47
C ASP A 244 -4.67 11.61 10.29
N GLY A 245 -4.32 11.97 9.07
CA GLY A 245 -2.96 12.32 8.69
C GLY A 245 -2.43 13.59 9.40
N HIS A 246 -3.30 14.48 9.85
CA HIS A 246 -2.92 15.67 10.60
C HIS A 246 -2.54 15.38 12.06
N GLU A 247 -2.92 14.21 12.55
CA GLU A 247 -2.68 13.74 13.92
C GLU A 247 -1.48 12.78 14.04
N VAL A 248 -0.97 12.24 12.92
CA VAL A 248 0.14 11.27 12.89
C VAL A 248 1.46 11.94 13.18
N ASP A 249 2.24 11.39 14.11
CA ASP A 249 3.66 11.73 14.30
C ASP A 249 4.52 11.00 13.24
N PHE A 250 4.70 11.66 12.09
CA PHE A 250 5.50 11.11 10.99
C PHE A 250 7.00 11.04 11.33
N ASP A 251 7.52 11.88 12.19
CA ASP A 251 8.95 11.86 12.54
C ASP A 251 9.27 10.64 13.40
N GLU A 252 8.40 10.32 14.38
CA GLU A 252 8.47 9.06 15.11
C GLU A 252 8.35 7.86 14.15
N ALA A 253 7.33 7.86 13.28
CA ALA A 253 7.10 6.76 12.36
C ALA A 253 8.29 6.50 11.43
N MET A 254 8.90 7.56 10.86
CA MET A 254 10.10 7.46 10.04
C MET A 254 11.33 7.00 10.84
N SER A 255 11.49 7.41 12.08
CA SER A 255 12.57 6.95 12.94
C SER A 255 12.44 5.46 13.22
N ARG A 256 11.23 5.00 13.56
CA ARG A 256 10.94 3.59 13.85
C ARG A 256 11.09 2.68 12.63
N SER A 257 10.71 3.14 11.44
CA SER A 257 10.85 2.34 10.20
C SER A 257 12.30 2.00 9.87
N ARG A 258 13.28 2.72 10.42
CA ARG A 258 14.72 2.50 10.20
C ARG A 258 15.37 1.59 11.25
N SER A 259 14.64 1.17 12.28
CA SER A 259 15.21 0.46 13.44
C SER A 259 15.94 -0.84 13.10
N TYR A 260 15.53 -1.53 12.04
CA TYR A 260 16.09 -2.82 11.63
C TYR A 260 16.88 -2.78 10.31
N THR A 261 17.04 -1.61 9.69
CA THR A 261 17.70 -1.46 8.37
C THR A 261 19.06 -2.18 8.22
N PRO A 262 19.97 -2.18 9.22
CA PRO A 262 21.23 -2.91 9.10
C PRO A 262 21.04 -4.43 9.00
N PHE A 263 20.10 -4.99 9.77
CA PHE A 263 19.78 -6.42 9.79
C PHE A 263 19.05 -6.84 8.51
N GLU A 264 18.10 -6.02 8.05
CA GLU A 264 17.37 -6.23 6.80
C GLU A 264 18.29 -6.26 5.60
N ARG A 265 19.29 -5.35 5.55
CA ARG A 265 20.29 -5.32 4.47
C ARG A 265 21.14 -6.59 4.47
N HIS A 266 21.63 -7.03 5.62
CA HIS A 266 22.42 -8.25 5.74
C HIS A 266 21.61 -9.48 5.31
N ALA A 267 20.39 -9.64 5.79
CA ALA A 267 19.49 -10.73 5.42
C ALA A 267 19.18 -10.74 3.90
N TYR A 268 19.02 -9.56 3.30
CA TYR A 268 18.80 -9.43 1.84
C TYR A 268 20.03 -9.85 1.05
N GLU A 269 21.23 -9.44 1.44
CA GLU A 269 22.49 -9.84 0.80
C GLU A 269 22.71 -11.35 0.87
N GLU A 270 22.41 -11.98 2.02
CA GLU A 270 22.47 -13.44 2.17
C GLU A 270 21.46 -14.15 1.27
N ALA A 271 20.21 -13.71 1.22
CA ALA A 271 19.19 -14.28 0.33
C ALA A 271 19.57 -14.18 -1.15
N CYS A 272 20.02 -13.02 -1.61
CA CYS A 272 20.49 -12.83 -2.99
C CYS A 272 21.67 -13.75 -3.35
N ASN A 273 22.59 -13.99 -2.41
CA ASN A 273 23.72 -14.88 -2.65
C ASN A 273 23.32 -16.37 -2.71
N LEU A 274 22.30 -16.77 -1.96
CA LEU A 274 21.73 -18.12 -2.03
C LEU A 274 21.08 -18.38 -3.38
N PHE A 275 20.25 -17.48 -3.85
CA PHE A 275 19.57 -17.63 -5.15
C PHE A 275 20.51 -17.61 -6.35
N LYS A 276 21.63 -16.87 -6.27
CA LYS A 276 22.65 -16.92 -7.33
C LYS A 276 23.35 -18.28 -7.42
N LYS A 277 23.54 -18.97 -6.30
CA LYS A 277 24.17 -20.30 -6.26
C LYS A 277 23.24 -21.44 -6.72
N GLU A 278 21.92 -21.24 -6.67
CA GLU A 278 20.95 -22.23 -7.16
C GLU A 278 20.78 -22.18 -8.69
N VAL A 279 21.25 -21.13 -9.34
CA VAL A 279 21.16 -20.91 -10.80
C VAL A 279 22.47 -21.35 -11.53
N GLU A 280 23.57 -21.59 -10.81
CA GLU A 280 24.83 -22.17 -11.30
C GLU A 280 24.83 -23.71 -11.17
#